data_dd943e1b478bc379764b11ef428b410a
#
_entry.id   dd943e1b478bc379764b11ef428b410a
#
_cell.length_a   1.000
_cell.length_b   1.000
_cell.length_c   1.000
_cell.angle_alpha   90.00
_cell.angle_beta   90.00
_cell.angle_gamma   90.00
#
_symmetry.space_group_name_H-M   'P 1'
#
loop_
_entity.id
_entity.type
_entity.pdbx_description
1 polymer ?
#
loop_
_entity_poly.entity_id
_entity_poly.type
_entity_poly.pdbx_seq_one_letter_code
_entity_poly.pdbx_strand_id
1 'polypeptide(L)'
;VFSNVSLENPSRMSHRRIMETVAVRYDDAAAIPDIVTAVRKMLDEDDAIDSDQVILTYLDSLGESSLNLLVYCYTHTTDWAEYLAVKQSVLQRVQDVVRDHGAAMAYPTTTMHVPEAVHFARAQDSDADDQQEEIDSEKVQSERDRAITREKSRGHTSTQGPDSPTEEGEA
;
A
#
# COMPACT_ATOMS: atom_id res chain seq x y z
N VAL A 1 -28.69 -0.87 46.13
CA VAL A 1 -27.27 -0.41 46.15
C VAL A 1 -26.97 0.20 44.78
N PHE A 2 -27.13 1.57 44.64
CA PHE A 2 -26.87 2.33 43.40
C PHE A 2 -25.58 3.16 43.48
N SER A 3 -24.55 2.67 44.13
CA SER A 3 -23.44 3.48 44.54
C SER A 3 -22.29 3.65 43.51
N ASN A 4 -22.47 3.29 42.22
CA ASN A 4 -21.43 3.51 41.21
C ASN A 4 -21.97 3.75 39.80
N VAL A 5 -23.16 4.31 39.65
CA VAL A 5 -23.64 4.78 38.36
C VAL A 5 -23.35 6.28 38.27
N SER A 6 -22.43 6.70 37.42
CA SER A 6 -22.26 8.11 37.06
C SER A 6 -23.53 8.58 36.37
N LEU A 7 -24.41 9.29 37.08
CA LEU A 7 -25.59 9.91 36.54
C LEU A 7 -25.19 11.22 35.87
N GLU A 8 -24.91 11.17 34.55
CA GLU A 8 -24.84 12.38 33.75
C GLU A 8 -26.24 12.90 33.44
N ASN A 9 -26.54 14.11 33.87
CA ASN A 9 -27.81 14.77 33.59
C ASN A 9 -27.67 15.69 32.35
N PRO A 10 -28.12 15.28 31.16
CA PRO A 10 -27.94 16.04 29.90
C PRO A 10 -28.64 17.42 29.92
N SER A 11 -29.66 17.62 30.77
CA SER A 11 -30.41 18.88 30.81
C SER A 11 -29.70 20.01 31.55
N ARG A 12 -28.53 19.77 32.15
CA ARG A 12 -27.67 20.79 32.81
C ARG A 12 -26.29 20.88 32.19
N MET A 13 -26.13 20.34 30.99
CA MET A 13 -24.83 20.38 30.29
C MET A 13 -24.57 21.80 29.82
N SER A 14 -23.49 22.42 30.28
CA SER A 14 -23.01 23.72 29.82
C SER A 14 -21.97 23.61 28.71
N HIS A 15 -21.29 22.47 28.61
CA HIS A 15 -20.21 22.19 27.68
C HIS A 15 -20.28 20.74 27.22
N ARG A 16 -19.77 20.45 26.02
CA ARG A 16 -19.59 19.06 25.55
C ARG A 16 -18.11 18.69 25.57
N ARG A 17 -17.84 17.50 26.05
CA ARG A 17 -16.49 16.97 26.15
C ARG A 17 -16.07 16.30 24.84
N ILE A 18 -14.91 16.66 24.33
CA ILE A 18 -14.14 15.90 23.34
C ILE A 18 -13.12 15.07 24.11
N MET A 19 -13.13 13.76 23.89
CA MET A 19 -12.16 12.81 24.45
C MET A 19 -11.84 11.80 23.37
N GLU A 20 -10.66 11.95 22.77
CA GLU A 20 -10.24 11.14 21.61
C GLU A 20 -8.83 10.61 21.82
N THR A 21 -8.57 9.45 21.23
CA THR A 21 -7.25 8.84 21.21
C THR A 21 -6.68 8.92 19.80
N VAL A 22 -5.52 9.54 19.67
CA VAL A 22 -4.79 9.69 18.40
C VAL A 22 -3.62 8.72 18.41
N ALA A 23 -3.61 7.78 17.46
CA ALA A 23 -2.58 6.76 17.34
C ALA A 23 -1.46 7.23 16.41
N VAL A 24 -0.23 7.32 16.92
CA VAL A 24 0.99 7.71 16.19
C VAL A 24 1.95 6.52 16.12
N ARG A 25 2.74 6.41 15.07
CA ARG A 25 3.68 5.29 14.89
C ARG A 25 4.79 5.33 15.94
N TYR A 26 5.31 4.15 16.28
CA TYR A 26 6.48 4.02 17.17
C TYR A 26 7.75 4.65 16.61
N ASP A 27 7.91 4.62 15.27
CA ASP A 27 9.07 5.23 14.60
C ASP A 27 9.17 6.74 14.84
N ASP A 28 8.03 7.37 15.12
CA ASP A 28 7.93 8.82 15.34
C ASP A 28 7.93 9.20 16.82
N ALA A 29 8.35 8.29 17.72
CA ALA A 29 8.35 8.50 19.17
C ALA A 29 9.12 9.75 19.61
N ALA A 30 10.18 10.11 18.89
CA ALA A 30 10.98 11.31 19.17
C ALA A 30 10.20 12.62 18.97
N ALA A 31 9.21 12.64 18.09
CA ALA A 31 8.38 13.82 17.81
C ALA A 31 7.21 14.00 18.80
N ILE A 32 6.89 12.99 19.61
CA ILE A 32 5.74 13.02 20.53
C ILE A 32 5.71 14.23 21.46
N PRO A 33 6.81 14.65 22.13
CA PRO A 33 6.77 15.80 23.02
C PRO A 33 6.40 17.10 22.29
N ASP A 34 6.91 17.29 21.09
CA ASP A 34 6.65 18.47 20.27
C ASP A 34 5.20 18.45 19.75
N ILE A 35 4.71 17.31 19.30
CA ILE A 35 3.32 17.12 18.87
C ILE A 35 2.36 17.41 20.02
N VAL A 36 2.59 16.89 21.21
CA VAL A 36 1.75 17.13 22.40
C VAL A 36 1.69 18.61 22.73
N THR A 37 2.83 19.31 22.66
CA THR A 37 2.92 20.75 22.92
C THR A 37 2.17 21.56 21.86
N ALA A 38 2.35 21.20 20.59
CA ALA A 38 1.70 21.88 19.47
C ALA A 38 0.18 21.67 19.46
N VAL A 39 -0.29 20.42 19.73
CA VAL A 39 -1.72 20.13 19.84
C VAL A 39 -2.34 20.88 21.01
N ARG A 40 -1.69 20.93 22.16
CA ARG A 40 -2.19 21.68 23.31
C ARG A 40 -2.33 23.17 22.99
N LYS A 41 -1.30 23.77 22.37
CA LYS A 41 -1.34 25.17 21.93
C LYS A 41 -2.45 25.43 20.91
N MET A 42 -2.61 24.54 19.95
CA MET A 42 -3.67 24.63 18.93
C MET A 42 -5.08 24.60 19.55
N LEU A 43 -5.28 23.79 20.61
CA LEU A 43 -6.57 23.72 21.32
C LEU A 43 -6.81 24.98 22.17
N ASP A 44 -5.77 25.52 22.78
CA ASP A 44 -5.84 26.74 23.61
C ASP A 44 -6.13 28.01 22.79
N GLU A 45 -5.72 28.02 21.54
CA GLU A 45 -5.94 29.12 20.57
C GLU A 45 -7.25 28.97 19.78
N ASP A 46 -8.04 27.93 20.01
CA ASP A 46 -9.27 27.66 19.26
C ASP A 46 -10.51 28.26 19.96
N ASP A 47 -11.13 29.25 19.34
CA ASP A 47 -12.32 29.95 19.88
C ASP A 47 -13.53 29.04 20.16
N ALA A 48 -13.59 27.85 19.53
CA ALA A 48 -14.65 26.88 19.74
C ALA A 48 -14.43 26.00 20.99
N ILE A 49 -13.20 26.01 21.52
CA ILE A 49 -12.78 25.26 22.71
C ILE A 49 -12.77 26.19 23.91
N ASP A 50 -13.30 25.73 25.03
CA ASP A 50 -13.31 26.49 26.26
C ASP A 50 -11.96 26.37 26.96
N SER A 51 -11.13 27.42 26.87
CA SER A 51 -9.82 27.51 27.50
C SER A 51 -9.87 27.68 29.03
N ASP A 52 -11.03 28.07 29.58
CA ASP A 52 -11.24 28.11 31.02
C ASP A 52 -11.43 26.71 31.64
N GLN A 53 -11.73 25.72 30.78
CA GLN A 53 -11.84 24.31 31.16
C GLN A 53 -10.52 23.58 30.99
N VAL A 54 -10.48 22.37 31.51
CA VAL A 54 -9.29 21.52 31.45
C VAL A 54 -9.01 21.07 30.01
N ILE A 55 -7.83 21.41 29.49
CA ILE A 55 -7.27 20.90 28.25
C ILE A 55 -6.11 19.96 28.57
N LEU A 56 -6.28 18.66 28.22
CA LEU A 56 -5.23 17.64 28.43
C LEU A 56 -4.82 17.05 27.09
N THR A 57 -3.52 17.07 26.85
CA THR A 57 -2.90 16.38 25.72
C THR A 57 -1.65 15.68 26.26
N TYR A 58 -1.65 14.36 26.26
CA TYR A 58 -0.57 13.54 26.81
C TYR A 58 -0.42 12.25 26.03
N LEU A 59 0.77 11.66 26.08
CA LEU A 59 0.94 10.25 25.76
C LEU A 59 0.24 9.42 26.85
N ASP A 60 -0.86 8.77 26.51
CA ASP A 60 -1.71 8.03 27.44
C ASP A 60 -1.24 6.58 27.60
N SER A 61 -0.96 5.92 26.50
CA SER A 61 -0.59 4.51 26.52
C SER A 61 0.27 4.09 25.33
N LEU A 62 0.98 2.98 25.51
CA LEU A 62 1.74 2.29 24.48
C LEU A 62 0.87 1.12 23.98
N GLY A 63 0.32 1.26 22.78
CA GLY A 63 -0.50 0.23 22.14
C GLY A 63 0.35 -0.85 21.46
N GLU A 64 -0.29 -1.90 20.93
CA GLU A 64 0.42 -3.00 20.23
C GLU A 64 1.18 -2.53 18.98
N SER A 65 0.66 -1.52 18.28
CA SER A 65 1.27 -0.97 17.05
C SER A 65 1.31 0.56 17.02
N SER A 66 1.02 1.23 18.14
CA SER A 66 0.88 2.68 18.18
C SER A 66 1.23 3.28 19.55
N LEU A 67 1.67 4.54 19.50
CA LEU A 67 1.74 5.45 20.63
C LEU A 67 0.41 6.20 20.69
N ASN A 68 -0.33 6.05 21.78
CA ASN A 68 -1.67 6.60 21.91
C ASN A 68 -1.63 7.95 22.64
N LEU A 69 -1.97 9.02 21.94
CA LEU A 69 -2.09 10.36 22.50
C LEU A 69 -3.53 10.63 22.90
N LEU A 70 -3.75 11.03 24.14
CA LEU A 70 -5.03 11.54 24.61
C LEU A 70 -5.20 12.99 24.19
N VAL A 71 -6.33 13.31 23.59
CA VAL A 71 -6.82 14.67 23.34
C VAL A 71 -8.11 14.84 24.12
N TYR A 72 -8.09 15.75 25.09
CA TYR A 72 -9.21 15.96 25.99
C TYR A 72 -9.46 17.47 26.13
N CYS A 73 -10.65 17.93 25.78
CA CYS A 73 -11.06 19.33 25.91
C CYS A 73 -12.60 19.46 25.96
N TYR A 74 -13.06 20.68 26.19
CA TYR A 74 -14.48 21.00 26.22
C TYR A 74 -14.81 22.06 25.17
N THR A 75 -15.97 21.94 24.54
CA THR A 75 -16.51 22.94 23.59
C THR A 75 -17.43 23.90 24.30
N HIS A 76 -17.54 25.13 23.83
CA HIS A 76 -18.54 26.10 24.33
C HIS A 76 -19.97 25.72 23.97
N THR A 77 -20.16 24.95 22.90
CA THR A 77 -21.50 24.58 22.44
C THR A 77 -22.08 23.36 23.13
N THR A 78 -23.38 23.37 23.31
CA THR A 78 -24.18 22.20 23.73
C THR A 78 -25.00 21.62 22.58
N ASP A 79 -25.09 22.32 21.44
CA ASP A 79 -25.76 21.78 20.25
C ASP A 79 -24.99 20.60 19.68
N TRP A 80 -25.72 19.57 19.28
CA TRP A 80 -25.10 18.33 18.82
C TRP A 80 -24.43 18.45 17.45
N ALA A 81 -25.06 19.17 16.52
CA ALA A 81 -24.52 19.32 15.17
C ALA A 81 -23.29 20.22 15.18
N GLU A 82 -23.34 21.32 15.93
CA GLU A 82 -22.22 22.23 16.11
C GLU A 82 -21.03 21.55 16.82
N TYR A 83 -21.32 20.76 17.88
CA TYR A 83 -20.29 19.95 18.54
C TYR A 83 -19.59 19.00 17.58
N LEU A 84 -20.32 18.30 16.71
CA LEU A 84 -19.73 17.40 15.72
C LEU A 84 -18.84 18.14 14.71
N ALA A 85 -19.25 19.35 14.29
CA ALA A 85 -18.45 20.19 13.40
C ALA A 85 -17.14 20.63 14.08
N VAL A 86 -17.22 21.08 15.34
CA VAL A 86 -16.02 21.45 16.13
C VAL A 86 -15.12 20.25 16.34
N LYS A 87 -15.67 19.11 16.73
CA LYS A 87 -14.91 17.85 16.89
C LYS A 87 -14.19 17.45 15.62
N GLN A 88 -14.85 17.51 14.47
CA GLN A 88 -14.24 17.24 13.17
C GLN A 88 -13.08 18.18 12.88
N SER A 89 -13.27 19.49 13.09
CA SER A 89 -12.23 20.49 12.89
C SER A 89 -11.01 20.23 13.77
N VAL A 90 -11.22 19.94 15.06
CA VAL A 90 -10.14 19.58 16.00
C VAL A 90 -9.36 18.36 15.52
N LEU A 91 -10.05 17.29 15.12
CA LEU A 91 -9.38 16.07 14.66
C LEU A 91 -8.57 16.28 13.39
N GLN A 92 -9.07 17.08 12.45
CA GLN A 92 -8.34 17.43 11.23
C GLN A 92 -7.07 18.23 11.55
N ARG A 93 -7.18 19.24 12.41
CA ARG A 93 -6.03 20.04 12.84
C ARG A 93 -5.00 19.24 13.63
N VAL A 94 -5.44 18.30 14.48
CA VAL A 94 -4.54 17.36 15.15
C VAL A 94 -3.78 16.52 14.15
N GLN A 95 -4.46 16.01 13.11
CA GLN A 95 -3.81 15.26 12.03
C GLN A 95 -2.79 16.11 11.26
N ASP A 96 -3.10 17.39 11.01
CA ASP A 96 -2.16 18.32 10.37
C ASP A 96 -0.93 18.57 11.25
N VAL A 97 -1.11 18.79 12.56
CA VAL A 97 0.00 18.95 13.51
C VAL A 97 0.91 17.72 13.52
N VAL A 98 0.34 16.51 13.54
CA VAL A 98 1.13 15.26 13.49
C VAL A 98 1.97 15.22 12.22
N ARG A 99 1.37 15.53 11.06
CA ARG A 99 2.06 15.54 9.76
C ARG A 99 3.15 16.61 9.68
N ASP A 100 2.89 17.82 10.18
CA ASP A 100 3.83 18.94 10.16
C ASP A 100 5.10 18.68 10.99
N HIS A 101 4.99 17.82 11.99
CA HIS A 101 6.14 17.32 12.77
C HIS A 101 6.81 16.08 12.15
N GLY A 102 6.47 15.74 10.89
CA GLY A 102 7.06 14.61 10.18
C GLY A 102 6.60 13.24 10.65
N ALA A 103 5.60 13.19 11.53
CA ALA A 103 5.03 11.96 12.04
C ALA A 103 3.83 11.50 11.21
N ALA A 104 3.45 10.24 11.35
CA ALA A 104 2.28 9.69 10.70
C ALA A 104 1.37 8.94 11.68
N MET A 105 0.10 8.88 11.33
CA MET A 105 -0.88 8.06 12.05
C MET A 105 -0.49 6.59 11.97
N ALA A 106 -0.67 5.86 13.06
CA ALA A 106 -0.41 4.44 13.09
C ALA A 106 -1.52 3.66 12.37
N TYR A 107 -1.09 2.69 11.57
CA TYR A 107 -1.98 1.66 11.02
C TYR A 107 -1.75 0.36 11.78
N PRO A 108 -2.78 -0.50 11.94
CA PRO A 108 -2.58 -1.84 12.46
C PRO A 108 -1.55 -2.58 11.61
N THR A 109 -0.41 -2.93 12.20
CA THR A 109 0.66 -3.65 11.52
C THR A 109 0.82 -5.04 12.12
N THR A 110 1.02 -6.03 11.26
CA THR A 110 1.37 -7.39 11.66
C THR A 110 2.76 -7.69 11.13
N THR A 111 3.69 -7.99 12.03
CA THR A 111 5.03 -8.45 11.63
C THR A 111 4.97 -9.95 11.41
N MET A 112 5.21 -10.39 10.17
CA MET A 112 5.32 -11.79 9.83
C MET A 112 6.80 -12.18 9.79
N HIS A 113 7.23 -13.05 10.71
CA HIS A 113 8.57 -13.62 10.67
C HIS A 113 8.56 -14.83 9.73
N VAL A 114 9.16 -14.67 8.55
CA VAL A 114 9.32 -15.75 7.57
C VAL A 114 10.73 -16.31 7.72
N PRO A 115 10.91 -17.53 8.26
CA PRO A 115 12.24 -18.10 8.53
C PRO A 115 13.02 -18.51 7.28
N GLU A 116 12.35 -18.64 6.13
CA GLU A 116 12.97 -18.89 4.83
C GLU A 116 12.62 -17.79 3.85
N ALA A 117 13.54 -17.48 2.93
CA ALA A 117 13.29 -16.50 1.87
C ALA A 117 12.15 -17.01 0.97
N VAL A 118 10.98 -16.42 1.07
CA VAL A 118 9.89 -16.67 0.13
C VAL A 118 10.20 -15.93 -1.16
N HIS A 119 10.58 -16.69 -2.18
CA HIS A 119 10.68 -16.16 -3.53
C HIS A 119 9.26 -15.96 -4.06
N PHE A 120 8.79 -14.74 -4.08
CA PHE A 120 7.60 -14.38 -4.84
C PHE A 120 7.98 -14.40 -6.31
N ALA A 121 7.72 -15.51 -7.01
CA ALA A 121 7.75 -15.51 -8.46
C ALA A 121 6.73 -14.48 -8.94
N ARG A 122 7.21 -13.46 -9.64
CA ARG A 122 6.35 -12.48 -10.26
C ARG A 122 5.57 -13.20 -11.36
N ALA A 123 4.24 -13.11 -11.36
CA ALA A 123 3.36 -13.76 -12.35
C ALA A 123 3.63 -13.30 -13.82
N GLN A 124 4.65 -12.50 -14.05
CA GLN A 124 5.08 -12.06 -15.39
C GLN A 124 6.15 -12.95 -16.03
N ASP A 125 6.73 -13.92 -15.28
CA ASP A 125 7.77 -14.79 -15.84
C ASP A 125 7.18 -16.03 -16.56
N SER A 126 5.87 -16.34 -16.38
CA SER A 126 5.20 -17.43 -17.09
C SER A 126 4.98 -17.15 -18.58
N ASP A 127 4.79 -15.88 -18.96
CA ASP A 127 4.54 -15.50 -20.35
C ASP A 127 5.83 -15.41 -21.20
N ALA A 128 6.99 -15.31 -20.53
CA ALA A 128 8.28 -15.27 -21.23
C ALA A 128 8.81 -16.66 -21.60
N ASP A 129 8.56 -17.67 -20.75
CA ASP A 129 8.96 -19.07 -21.04
C ASP A 129 8.08 -19.69 -22.13
N ASP A 130 6.77 -19.42 -22.15
CA ASP A 130 5.88 -19.90 -23.20
C ASP A 130 6.20 -19.28 -24.58
N GLN A 131 6.64 -18.01 -24.63
CA GLN A 131 7.05 -17.37 -25.88
C GLN A 131 8.41 -17.88 -26.38
N GLN A 132 9.30 -18.27 -25.48
CA GLN A 132 10.60 -18.81 -25.84
C GLN A 132 10.50 -20.23 -26.40
N GLU A 133 9.62 -21.09 -25.86
CA GLU A 133 9.35 -22.42 -26.39
C GLU A 133 8.66 -22.36 -27.76
N GLU A 134 7.79 -21.37 -28.00
CA GLU A 134 7.12 -21.18 -29.30
C GLU A 134 8.10 -20.71 -30.37
N ILE A 135 9.02 -19.79 -30.04
CA ILE A 135 10.08 -19.32 -30.97
C ILE A 135 11.09 -20.41 -31.29
N ASP A 136 11.47 -21.24 -30.34
CA ASP A 136 12.41 -22.33 -30.56
C ASP A 136 11.78 -23.48 -31.36
N SER A 137 10.49 -23.76 -31.17
CA SER A 137 9.75 -24.74 -31.97
C SER A 137 9.56 -24.30 -33.42
N GLU A 138 9.28 -23.02 -33.71
CA GLU A 138 9.24 -22.47 -35.06
C GLU A 138 10.60 -22.50 -35.78
N LYS A 139 11.70 -22.24 -35.08
CA LYS A 139 13.05 -22.36 -35.65
C LYS A 139 13.38 -23.79 -36.03
N VAL A 140 13.10 -24.76 -35.17
CA VAL A 140 13.32 -26.18 -35.44
C VAL A 140 12.51 -26.66 -36.62
N GLN A 141 11.24 -26.21 -36.76
CA GLN A 141 10.38 -26.55 -37.88
C GLN A 141 10.91 -25.94 -39.18
N SER A 142 11.32 -24.67 -39.18
CA SER A 142 11.91 -23.98 -40.33
C SER A 142 13.21 -24.61 -40.80
N GLU A 143 14.06 -25.12 -39.92
CA GLU A 143 15.31 -25.85 -40.29
C GLU A 143 15.01 -27.22 -40.89
N ARG A 144 14.02 -27.95 -40.39
CA ARG A 144 13.54 -29.22 -40.96
C ARG A 144 13.01 -29.05 -42.40
N ASP A 145 12.20 -28.02 -42.64
CA ASP A 145 11.63 -27.74 -43.96
C ASP A 145 12.74 -27.33 -44.97
N ARG A 146 13.76 -26.60 -44.54
CA ARG A 146 14.93 -26.28 -45.35
C ARG A 146 15.79 -27.50 -45.67
N ALA A 147 15.93 -28.45 -44.75
CA ALA A 147 16.64 -29.69 -44.96
C ALA A 147 15.94 -30.58 -46.00
N ILE A 148 14.59 -30.74 -45.88
CA ILE A 148 13.77 -31.50 -46.81
C ILE A 148 13.80 -30.90 -48.24
N THR A 149 13.79 -29.59 -48.32
CA THR A 149 13.88 -28.89 -49.64
C THR A 149 15.24 -29.08 -50.28
N ARG A 150 16.33 -29.11 -49.50
CA ARG A 150 17.69 -29.37 -49.98
C ARG A 150 17.90 -30.79 -50.43
N GLU A 151 17.26 -31.75 -49.82
CA GLU A 151 17.32 -33.15 -50.21
C GLU A 151 16.54 -33.43 -51.51
N LYS A 152 15.37 -32.82 -51.68
CA LYS A 152 14.58 -32.88 -52.91
C LYS A 152 15.33 -32.24 -54.11
N SER A 153 16.08 -31.20 -53.93
CA SER A 153 16.85 -30.56 -54.99
C SER A 153 18.09 -31.35 -55.43
N ARG A 154 18.65 -32.21 -54.57
CA ARG A 154 19.77 -33.13 -54.87
C ARG A 154 19.34 -34.40 -55.58
N GLY A 155 18.10 -34.80 -55.43
CA GLY A 155 17.57 -36.03 -56.08
C GLY A 155 17.17 -35.88 -57.56
N HIS A 156 17.29 -34.68 -58.14
CA HIS A 156 16.83 -34.43 -59.52
C HIS A 156 17.94 -34.27 -60.54
N THR A 157 19.21 -34.58 -60.20
CA THR A 157 20.36 -34.46 -61.13
C THR A 157 21.10 -35.81 -61.34
N SER A 158 20.36 -36.89 -61.55
CA SER A 158 21.02 -38.09 -62.06
C SER A 158 20.07 -38.96 -62.87
N THR A 159 19.81 -38.57 -64.11
CA THR A 159 19.45 -39.54 -65.16
C THR A 159 19.58 -38.82 -66.55
N GLN A 160 20.77 -38.69 -67.06
CA GLN A 160 20.97 -38.56 -68.48
C GLN A 160 22.20 -39.39 -68.84
N GLY A 161 21.95 -40.61 -69.25
CA GLY A 161 22.95 -41.51 -69.79
C GLY A 161 23.39 -41.08 -71.16
N PRO A 162 24.60 -41.48 -71.57
CA PRO A 162 25.15 -41.08 -72.87
C PRO A 162 24.56 -41.93 -73.96
N ASP A 163 24.04 -41.28 -75.02
CA ASP A 163 23.75 -41.90 -76.29
C ASP A 163 25.08 -42.21 -77.08
N SER A 164 25.09 -43.44 -77.49
CA SER A 164 26.21 -43.99 -78.31
C SER A 164 26.13 -43.50 -79.73
N PRO A 165 27.24 -43.32 -80.42
CA PRO A 165 27.26 -42.99 -81.81
C PRO A 165 27.19 -44.27 -82.69
N THR A 166 26.31 -44.29 -83.64
CA THR A 166 26.31 -45.23 -84.74
C THR A 166 27.27 -44.79 -85.83
N GLU A 167 28.06 -45.75 -86.18
CA GLU A 167 28.83 -45.84 -87.41
C GLU A 167 27.99 -45.83 -88.65
N GLU A 168 28.47 -45.30 -89.69
CA GLU A 168 28.44 -45.81 -91.11
C GLU A 168 29.04 -44.63 -91.93
N GLY A 169 30.00 -44.78 -92.76
CA GLY A 169 30.32 -45.82 -93.70
C GLY A 169 30.42 -45.17 -95.06
N GLU A 170 31.51 -45.40 -95.69
CA GLU A 170 31.72 -45.49 -97.18
C GLU A 170 31.61 -44.21 -98.04
N ALA A 171 32.64 -43.78 -98.61
CA ALA A 171 33.19 -44.03 -99.93
C ALA A 171 34.30 -43.02 -100.23
#